data_5b35a17ca473b378e72efeba8e8bc8ab
#
_entry.id   5b35a17ca473b378e72efeba8e8bc8ab
#
_cell.length_a   1.000
_cell.length_b   1.000
_cell.length_c   1.000
_cell.angle_alpha   90.00
_cell.angle_beta   90.00
_cell.angle_gamma   90.00
#
_symmetry.space_group_name_H-M   'P 1'
#
loop_
_entity.id
_entity.type
_entity.pdbx_description
1 polymer ?
#
loop_
_entity_poly.entity_id
_entity_poly.type
_entity_poly.pdbx_seq_one_letter_code
_entity_poly.pdbx_strand_id
1 'polypeptide(L)'
;MTINDVSLSHHGGEEASVLLEELCDAYADAYGVEPGEEKTVAFRRRAEKQFSRPGFALVTARDGGCLVGFTFGYTLPGGDTHWWGGVQPEPTAEFLQETGSRTWVLSEIEVRRAWQAKGVGRALHDAALGARGEERATLATGPDAAAQPVYESWGWRRVGRIPGDEGDYYSAYDLFVLELPVSR
;
A
#
# COMPACT_ATOMS: atom_id res chain seq x y z
N MET A 1 19.63 -13.75 -9.96
CA MET A 1 18.33 -13.05 -9.88
C MET A 1 18.60 -11.55 -9.79
N THR A 2 18.29 -10.85 -10.83
CA THR A 2 18.39 -9.38 -10.90
C THR A 2 17.03 -8.79 -11.22
N ILE A 3 16.79 -7.53 -10.85
CA ILE A 3 15.53 -6.83 -11.16
C ILE A 3 15.24 -6.78 -12.67
N ASN A 4 16.25 -6.94 -13.52
CA ASN A 4 16.10 -6.90 -14.97
C ASN A 4 15.26 -8.06 -15.55
N ASP A 5 15.05 -9.12 -14.77
CA ASP A 5 14.26 -10.29 -15.16
C ASP A 5 12.80 -10.19 -14.65
N VAL A 6 12.48 -9.14 -13.88
CA VAL A 6 11.16 -8.96 -13.29
C VAL A 6 10.26 -8.15 -14.22
N SER A 7 9.10 -8.71 -14.56
CA SER A 7 8.06 -8.02 -15.31
C SER A 7 7.00 -7.42 -14.36
N LEU A 8 6.53 -6.21 -14.69
CA LEU A 8 5.45 -5.55 -13.97
C LEU A 8 4.16 -5.55 -14.80
N SER A 9 3.03 -5.80 -14.15
CA SER A 9 1.71 -5.77 -14.78
C SER A 9 0.70 -5.05 -13.90
N HIS A 10 -0.21 -4.30 -14.53
CA HIS A 10 -1.29 -3.56 -13.87
C HIS A 10 -2.60 -4.33 -13.99
N HIS A 11 -3.39 -4.34 -12.92
CA HIS A 11 -4.66 -5.06 -12.82
C HIS A 11 -5.73 -4.23 -12.13
N GLY A 12 -6.98 -4.40 -12.54
CA GLY A 12 -8.16 -3.89 -11.84
C GLY A 12 -8.65 -4.86 -10.76
N GLY A 13 -9.75 -4.48 -10.08
CA GLY A 13 -10.30 -5.25 -8.97
C GLY A 13 -10.78 -6.65 -9.34
N GLU A 14 -11.36 -6.85 -10.53
CA GLU A 14 -11.81 -8.18 -10.99
C GLU A 14 -10.62 -9.12 -11.16
N GLU A 15 -9.54 -8.67 -11.80
CA GLU A 15 -8.33 -9.46 -11.97
C GLU A 15 -7.65 -9.72 -10.63
N ALA A 16 -7.63 -8.73 -9.73
CA ALA A 16 -7.09 -8.87 -8.38
C ALA A 16 -7.82 -9.97 -7.58
N SER A 17 -9.15 -10.08 -7.75
CA SER A 17 -9.94 -11.13 -7.11
C SER A 17 -9.53 -12.53 -7.57
N VAL A 18 -9.18 -12.69 -8.85
CA VAL A 18 -8.66 -13.96 -9.38
C VAL A 18 -7.29 -14.29 -8.83
N LEU A 19 -6.47 -13.26 -8.56
CA LEU A 19 -5.10 -13.41 -8.05
C LEU A 19 -5.02 -13.54 -6.51
N LEU A 20 -6.14 -13.47 -5.80
CA LEU A 20 -6.16 -13.37 -4.33
C LEU A 20 -5.34 -14.46 -3.63
N GLU A 21 -5.40 -15.71 -4.07
CA GLU A 21 -4.63 -16.80 -3.47
C GLU A 21 -3.11 -16.59 -3.62
N GLU A 22 -2.66 -16.16 -4.81
CA GLU A 22 -1.25 -15.84 -5.04
C GLU A 22 -0.80 -14.63 -4.21
N LEU A 23 -1.67 -13.62 -4.06
CA LEU A 23 -1.38 -12.44 -3.21
C LEU A 23 -1.23 -12.86 -1.74
N CYS A 24 -2.12 -13.71 -1.23
CA CYS A 24 -2.05 -14.24 0.12
C CYS A 24 -0.75 -15.05 0.36
N ASP A 25 -0.38 -15.88 -0.60
CA ASP A 25 0.86 -16.68 -0.53
C ASP A 25 2.12 -15.78 -0.53
N ALA A 26 2.15 -14.77 -1.40
CA ALA A 26 3.24 -13.80 -1.43
C ALA A 26 3.32 -12.96 -0.15
N TYR A 27 2.17 -12.57 0.41
CA TYR A 27 2.08 -11.87 1.69
C TYR A 27 2.63 -12.72 2.84
N ALA A 28 2.20 -13.98 2.93
CA ALA A 28 2.68 -14.91 3.96
C ALA A 28 4.20 -15.08 3.89
N ASP A 29 4.75 -15.27 2.70
CA ASP A 29 6.19 -15.36 2.50
C ASP A 29 6.92 -14.07 2.91
N ALA A 30 6.40 -12.90 2.51
CA ALA A 30 7.01 -11.60 2.84
C ALA A 30 7.18 -11.40 4.34
N TYR A 31 6.21 -11.85 5.14
CA TYR A 31 6.24 -11.76 6.60
C TYR A 31 6.80 -13.00 7.31
N GLY A 32 7.09 -14.07 6.58
CA GLY A 32 7.59 -15.32 7.17
C GLY A 32 6.58 -16.01 8.07
N VAL A 33 5.29 -15.91 7.72
CA VAL A 33 4.17 -16.57 8.41
C VAL A 33 3.58 -17.67 7.53
N GLU A 34 2.87 -18.61 8.15
CA GLU A 34 2.20 -19.68 7.40
C GLU A 34 0.87 -19.18 6.78
N PRO A 35 0.50 -19.71 5.60
CA PRO A 35 -0.84 -19.51 5.07
C PRO A 35 -1.90 -20.01 6.07
N GLY A 36 -2.87 -19.15 6.43
CA GLY A 36 -3.91 -19.48 7.41
C GLY A 36 -3.67 -18.94 8.81
N GLU A 37 -2.49 -18.41 9.12
CA GLU A 37 -2.30 -17.62 10.33
C GLU A 37 -3.17 -16.35 10.32
N GLU A 38 -3.50 -15.85 11.51
CA GLU A 38 -4.38 -14.69 11.68
C GLU A 38 -3.97 -13.49 10.82
N LYS A 39 -2.66 -13.25 10.71
CA LYS A 39 -2.11 -12.16 9.89
C LYS A 39 -2.48 -12.29 8.40
N THR A 40 -2.38 -13.49 7.84
CA THR A 40 -2.74 -13.77 6.45
C THR A 40 -4.26 -13.72 6.25
N VAL A 41 -5.02 -14.23 7.22
CA VAL A 41 -6.51 -14.15 7.19
C VAL A 41 -6.98 -12.70 7.25
N ALA A 42 -6.36 -11.87 8.09
CA ALA A 42 -6.66 -10.45 8.18
C ALA A 42 -6.31 -9.71 6.87
N PHE A 43 -5.16 -10.02 6.27
CA PHE A 43 -4.79 -9.51 4.95
C PHE A 43 -5.86 -9.84 3.90
N ARG A 44 -6.26 -11.11 3.79
CA ARG A 44 -7.30 -11.55 2.85
C ARG A 44 -8.58 -10.72 2.97
N ARG A 45 -9.08 -10.55 4.19
CA ARG A 45 -10.30 -9.76 4.45
C ARG A 45 -10.16 -8.30 4.03
N ARG A 46 -9.00 -7.69 4.28
CA ARG A 46 -8.73 -6.31 3.85
C ARG A 46 -8.68 -6.21 2.33
N ALA A 47 -7.97 -7.11 1.67
CA ALA A 47 -7.82 -7.13 0.22
C ALA A 47 -9.18 -7.26 -0.47
N GLU A 48 -10.00 -8.25 -0.10
CA GLU A 48 -11.34 -8.46 -0.66
C GLU A 48 -12.22 -7.22 -0.55
N LYS A 49 -12.19 -6.52 0.59
CA LYS A 49 -12.96 -5.28 0.79
C LYS A 49 -12.47 -4.13 -0.10
N GLN A 50 -11.21 -4.14 -0.49
CA GLN A 50 -10.61 -3.04 -1.24
C GLN A 50 -10.75 -3.21 -2.76
N PHE A 51 -10.87 -4.43 -3.27
CA PHE A 51 -10.93 -4.70 -4.71
C PHE A 51 -12.06 -3.99 -5.45
N SER A 52 -13.16 -3.69 -4.77
CA SER A 52 -14.30 -2.96 -5.33
C SER A 52 -14.28 -1.46 -5.06
N ARG A 53 -13.25 -0.94 -4.40
CA ARG A 53 -13.18 0.49 -4.07
C ARG A 53 -12.87 1.34 -5.31
N PRO A 54 -13.41 2.56 -5.40
CA PRO A 54 -13.07 3.49 -6.47
C PRO A 54 -11.55 3.71 -6.56
N GLY A 55 -11.04 3.76 -7.79
CA GLY A 55 -9.61 3.97 -8.03
C GLY A 55 -8.70 2.82 -7.60
N PHE A 56 -9.28 1.63 -7.32
CA PHE A 56 -8.47 0.44 -7.01
C PHE A 56 -7.53 0.11 -8.17
N ALA A 57 -6.29 -0.13 -7.85
CA ALA A 57 -5.28 -0.61 -8.79
C ALA A 57 -4.30 -1.53 -8.07
N LEU A 58 -3.94 -2.61 -8.74
CA LEU A 58 -2.93 -3.57 -8.32
C LEU A 58 -1.79 -3.57 -9.34
N VAL A 59 -0.54 -3.58 -8.86
CA VAL A 59 0.64 -3.86 -9.68
C VAL A 59 1.30 -5.12 -9.14
N THR A 60 1.57 -6.06 -10.03
CA THR A 60 2.28 -7.31 -9.73
C THR A 60 3.69 -7.28 -10.32
N ALA A 61 4.64 -7.88 -9.62
CA ALA A 61 6.00 -8.13 -10.07
C ALA A 61 6.21 -9.64 -10.21
N ARG A 62 6.63 -10.10 -11.38
CA ARG A 62 6.85 -11.54 -11.65
C ARG A 62 8.24 -11.79 -12.20
N ASP A 63 8.86 -12.87 -11.71
CA ASP A 63 10.02 -13.51 -12.35
C ASP A 63 9.53 -14.78 -13.04
N GLY A 64 9.53 -14.76 -14.37
CA GLY A 64 8.84 -15.80 -15.14
C GLY A 64 7.37 -15.91 -14.74
N GLY A 65 6.92 -17.09 -14.30
CA GLY A 65 5.55 -17.32 -13.84
C GLY A 65 5.33 -17.03 -12.35
N CYS A 66 6.38 -16.78 -11.55
CA CYS A 66 6.30 -16.64 -10.11
C CYS A 66 6.00 -15.19 -9.70
N LEU A 67 4.97 -14.98 -8.88
CA LEU A 67 4.71 -13.69 -8.24
C LEU A 67 5.76 -13.43 -7.16
N VAL A 68 6.60 -12.41 -7.34
CA VAL A 68 7.68 -12.07 -6.41
C VAL A 68 7.39 -10.86 -5.54
N GLY A 69 6.38 -10.07 -5.91
CA GLY A 69 5.90 -8.93 -5.13
C GLY A 69 4.66 -8.31 -5.75
N PHE A 70 4.00 -7.46 -4.98
CA PHE A 70 2.82 -6.73 -5.42
C PHE A 70 2.63 -5.45 -4.60
N THR A 71 1.85 -4.54 -5.15
CA THR A 71 1.32 -3.37 -4.43
C THR A 71 -0.08 -3.07 -4.92
N PHE A 72 -0.94 -2.62 -4.02
CA PHE A 72 -2.26 -2.13 -4.40
C PHE A 72 -2.76 -1.01 -3.50
N GLY A 73 -3.74 -0.32 -3.99
CA GLY A 73 -4.38 0.76 -3.27
C GLY A 73 -5.67 1.21 -3.94
N TYR A 74 -6.24 2.29 -3.42
CA TYR A 74 -7.53 2.83 -3.84
C TYR A 74 -7.59 4.33 -3.56
N THR A 75 -8.57 5.02 -4.15
CA THR A 75 -8.80 6.45 -3.95
C THR A 75 -9.72 6.70 -2.75
N LEU A 76 -9.39 7.67 -1.90
CA LEU A 76 -10.28 8.08 -0.82
C LEU A 76 -11.56 8.71 -1.39
N PRO A 77 -12.74 8.35 -0.84
CA PRO A 77 -13.99 8.92 -1.29
C PRO A 77 -14.10 10.41 -0.94
N GLY A 78 -14.90 11.12 -1.69
CA GLY A 78 -15.22 12.52 -1.39
C GLY A 78 -15.87 12.66 -0.02
N GLY A 79 -15.41 13.64 0.77
CA GLY A 79 -15.90 13.86 2.12
C GLY A 79 -15.45 12.81 3.14
N ASP A 80 -14.46 11.99 2.83
CA ASP A 80 -13.90 11.05 3.81
C ASP A 80 -13.34 11.80 5.02
N THR A 81 -13.77 11.39 6.20
CA THR A 81 -13.31 11.90 7.49
C THR A 81 -12.62 10.84 8.33
N HIS A 82 -12.66 9.59 7.87
CA HIS A 82 -12.13 8.45 8.62
C HIS A 82 -10.61 8.34 8.53
N TRP A 83 -10.04 8.45 7.33
CA TRP A 83 -8.60 8.26 7.10
C TRP A 83 -7.73 9.18 7.95
N TRP A 84 -8.09 10.47 8.01
CA TRP A 84 -7.37 11.49 8.77
C TRP A 84 -7.91 11.70 10.19
N GLY A 85 -8.91 10.89 10.59
CA GLY A 85 -9.61 11.05 11.87
C GLY A 85 -8.70 10.91 13.08
N GLY A 86 -8.61 11.96 13.89
CA GLY A 86 -7.82 11.97 15.12
C GLY A 86 -6.30 12.09 14.92
N VAL A 87 -5.84 12.41 13.73
CA VAL A 87 -4.40 12.58 13.46
C VAL A 87 -3.80 13.72 14.28
N GLN A 88 -2.68 13.43 14.94
CA GLN A 88 -1.95 14.42 15.73
C GLN A 88 -0.49 14.51 15.26
N PRO A 89 0.07 15.74 15.11
CA PRO A 89 -0.61 17.03 15.25
C PRO A 89 -1.70 17.22 14.19
N GLU A 90 -2.79 17.94 14.54
CA GLU A 90 -3.92 18.14 13.64
C GLU A 90 -3.53 19.01 12.44
N PRO A 91 -3.70 18.51 11.20
CA PRO A 91 -3.46 19.30 10.00
C PRO A 91 -4.51 20.38 9.79
N THR A 92 -4.26 21.27 8.82
CA THR A 92 -5.25 22.28 8.42
C THR A 92 -6.52 21.65 7.86
N ALA A 93 -7.65 22.36 7.98
CA ALA A 93 -8.93 21.93 7.41
C ALA A 93 -8.84 21.70 5.89
N GLU A 94 -8.06 22.52 5.17
CA GLU A 94 -7.80 22.35 3.74
C GLU A 94 -7.05 21.05 3.44
N PHE A 95 -6.07 20.70 4.26
CA PHE A 95 -5.34 19.44 4.11
C PHE A 95 -6.24 18.22 4.29
N LEU A 96 -7.19 18.27 5.22
CA LEU A 96 -8.10 17.17 5.56
C LEU A 96 -9.21 16.94 4.54
N GLN A 97 -9.45 17.90 3.62
CA GLN A 97 -10.51 17.76 2.60
C GLN A 97 -10.19 16.67 1.60
N GLU A 98 -11.17 15.79 1.36
CA GLU A 98 -11.12 14.77 0.32
C GLU A 98 -12.23 15.00 -0.72
N THR A 99 -11.88 14.86 -2.00
CA THR A 99 -12.77 15.19 -3.13
C THR A 99 -13.28 13.95 -3.87
N GLY A 100 -12.74 12.77 -3.57
CA GLY A 100 -12.97 11.55 -4.34
C GLY A 100 -11.98 11.34 -5.50
N SER A 101 -11.10 12.31 -5.74
CA SER A 101 -10.05 12.24 -6.75
C SER A 101 -8.71 12.86 -6.28
N ARG A 102 -8.61 13.19 -5.00
CA ARG A 102 -7.46 13.91 -4.46
C ARG A 102 -6.35 13.02 -3.92
N THR A 103 -6.71 11.95 -3.20
CA THR A 103 -5.75 11.15 -2.46
C THR A 103 -5.89 9.67 -2.80
N TRP A 104 -4.79 9.06 -3.23
CA TRP A 104 -4.69 7.62 -3.41
C TRP A 104 -4.00 6.97 -2.21
N VAL A 105 -4.62 5.94 -1.64
CA VAL A 105 -4.06 5.17 -0.53
C VAL A 105 -3.18 4.05 -1.08
N LEU A 106 -1.88 4.08 -0.80
CA LEU A 106 -1.03 2.91 -0.98
C LEU A 106 -1.27 1.99 0.21
N SER A 107 -2.11 0.97 -0.01
CA SER A 107 -2.61 0.11 1.06
C SER A 107 -1.65 -1.01 1.42
N GLU A 108 -1.09 -1.67 0.43
CA GLU A 108 -0.15 -2.78 0.61
C GLU A 108 1.00 -2.67 -0.39
N ILE A 109 2.20 -2.98 0.05
CA ILE A 109 3.37 -3.17 -0.81
C ILE A 109 4.22 -4.27 -0.19
N GLU A 110 4.29 -5.41 -0.87
CA GLU A 110 4.89 -6.62 -0.34
C GLU A 110 5.85 -7.26 -1.36
N VAL A 111 6.96 -7.74 -0.87
CA VAL A 111 7.98 -8.42 -1.69
C VAL A 111 8.39 -9.69 -0.96
N ARG A 112 8.38 -10.83 -1.67
CA ARG A 112 8.88 -12.10 -1.12
C ARG A 112 10.28 -11.94 -0.57
N ARG A 113 10.58 -12.61 0.55
CA ARG A 113 11.86 -12.48 1.28
C ARG A 113 13.07 -12.65 0.40
N ALA A 114 13.06 -13.63 -0.52
CA ALA A 114 14.17 -13.86 -1.45
C ALA A 114 14.41 -12.71 -2.43
N TRP A 115 13.44 -11.82 -2.59
CA TRP A 115 13.46 -10.68 -3.52
C TRP A 115 13.56 -9.32 -2.84
N GLN A 116 13.56 -9.28 -1.52
CA GLN A 116 13.74 -8.04 -0.74
C GLN A 116 15.16 -7.46 -0.95
N ALA A 117 15.28 -6.14 -0.78
CA ALA A 117 16.52 -5.37 -0.97
C ALA A 117 17.15 -5.48 -2.38
N LYS A 118 16.37 -5.88 -3.40
CA LYS A 118 16.79 -6.00 -4.80
C LYS A 118 16.14 -4.98 -5.73
N GLY A 119 15.46 -3.97 -5.18
CA GLY A 119 14.79 -2.91 -5.94
C GLY A 119 13.36 -3.21 -6.37
N VAL A 120 12.83 -4.42 -6.13
CA VAL A 120 11.46 -4.81 -6.54
C VAL A 120 10.41 -3.91 -5.88
N GLY A 121 10.54 -3.64 -4.57
CA GLY A 121 9.62 -2.75 -3.87
C GLY A 121 9.61 -1.33 -4.46
N ARG A 122 10.76 -0.78 -4.81
CA ARG A 122 10.86 0.53 -5.46
C ARG A 122 10.21 0.53 -6.84
N ALA A 123 10.43 -0.51 -7.63
CA ALA A 123 9.83 -0.64 -8.96
C ALA A 123 8.30 -0.73 -8.89
N LEU A 124 7.76 -1.49 -7.94
CA LEU A 124 6.32 -1.58 -7.66
C LEU A 124 5.73 -0.23 -7.25
N HIS A 125 6.37 0.45 -6.30
CA HIS A 125 6.00 1.79 -5.84
C HIS A 125 5.95 2.79 -7.01
N ASP A 126 7.01 2.87 -7.80
CA ASP A 126 7.09 3.82 -8.91
C ASP A 126 6.07 3.51 -10.02
N ALA A 127 5.84 2.24 -10.31
CA ALA A 127 4.83 1.82 -11.29
C ALA A 127 3.41 2.16 -10.82
N ALA A 128 3.08 1.89 -9.57
CA ALA A 128 1.77 2.19 -9.01
C ALA A 128 1.49 3.69 -8.99
N LEU A 129 2.41 4.49 -8.45
CA LEU A 129 2.22 5.93 -8.31
C LEU A 129 2.36 6.69 -9.65
N GLY A 130 3.21 6.20 -10.56
CA GLY A 130 3.37 6.78 -11.89
C GLY A 130 2.13 6.68 -12.77
N ALA A 131 1.20 5.79 -12.45
CA ALA A 131 -0.06 5.63 -13.16
C ALA A 131 -1.23 6.43 -12.53
N ARG A 132 -0.97 7.22 -11.46
CA ARG A 132 -2.01 7.96 -10.72
C ARG A 132 -2.23 9.36 -11.26
N GLY A 133 -3.49 9.80 -11.19
CA GLY A 133 -3.90 11.17 -11.54
C GLY A 133 -4.31 12.01 -10.33
N GLU A 134 -4.27 11.44 -9.12
CA GLU A 134 -4.56 12.17 -7.87
C GLU A 134 -3.46 13.18 -7.55
N GLU A 135 -3.77 14.15 -6.70
CA GLU A 135 -2.80 15.18 -6.28
C GLU A 135 -1.72 14.63 -5.34
N ARG A 136 -2.07 13.59 -4.57
CA ARG A 136 -1.19 13.00 -3.57
C ARG A 136 -1.51 11.53 -3.31
N ALA A 137 -0.52 10.83 -2.74
CA ALA A 137 -0.71 9.51 -2.16
C ALA A 137 -0.55 9.56 -0.64
N THR A 138 -1.14 8.59 0.06
CA THR A 138 -1.02 8.42 1.50
C THR A 138 -0.80 6.95 1.85
N LEU A 139 -0.17 6.68 2.98
CA LEU A 139 -0.04 5.35 3.58
C LEU A 139 -0.08 5.44 5.10
N ALA A 140 -0.45 4.34 5.73
CA ALA A 140 -0.39 4.15 7.18
C ALA A 140 0.55 2.99 7.50
N THR A 141 1.38 3.14 8.53
CA THR A 141 2.31 2.10 8.95
C THR A 141 2.49 2.13 10.47
N GLY A 142 2.88 0.99 11.06
CA GLY A 142 3.17 0.92 12.48
C GLY A 142 4.27 1.90 12.88
N PRO A 143 4.25 2.44 14.12
CA PRO A 143 5.18 3.47 14.56
C PRO A 143 6.66 3.06 14.50
N ASP A 144 6.93 1.78 14.70
CA ASP A 144 8.29 1.22 14.71
C ASP A 144 8.58 0.34 13.48
N ALA A 145 7.78 0.49 12.41
CA ALA A 145 7.97 -0.30 11.20
C ALA A 145 9.31 -0.01 10.52
N ALA A 146 10.07 -1.05 10.23
CA ALA A 146 11.35 -0.94 9.53
C ALA A 146 11.24 -0.32 8.13
N ALA A 147 10.04 -0.28 7.56
CA ALA A 147 9.77 0.35 6.27
C ALA A 147 9.74 1.89 6.32
N GLN A 148 9.56 2.52 7.49
CA GLN A 148 9.46 3.99 7.57
C GLN A 148 10.68 4.71 6.98
N PRO A 149 11.94 4.37 7.31
CA PRO A 149 13.09 5.01 6.69
C PRO A 149 13.15 4.80 5.16
N VAL A 150 12.63 3.68 4.68
CA VAL A 150 12.54 3.41 3.23
C VAL A 150 11.57 4.38 2.58
N TYR A 151 10.37 4.56 3.14
CA TYR A 151 9.40 5.54 2.64
C TYR A 151 9.95 6.96 2.66
N GLU A 152 10.60 7.37 3.74
CA GLU A 152 11.25 8.68 3.83
C GLU A 152 12.31 8.87 2.73
N SER A 153 13.10 7.83 2.46
CA SER A 153 14.09 7.85 1.36
C SER A 153 13.46 7.96 -0.03
N TRP A 154 12.18 7.59 -0.17
CA TRP A 154 11.40 7.71 -1.40
C TRP A 154 10.62 9.03 -1.50
N GLY A 155 10.81 9.93 -0.53
CA GLY A 155 10.21 11.25 -0.52
C GLY A 155 8.90 11.37 0.25
N TRP A 156 8.46 10.31 0.92
CA TRP A 156 7.28 10.37 1.78
C TRP A 156 7.54 11.21 3.02
N ARG A 157 6.57 12.03 3.38
CA ARG A 157 6.62 12.90 4.56
C ARG A 157 5.60 12.43 5.60
N ARG A 158 6.06 12.25 6.83
CA ARG A 158 5.16 11.93 7.94
C ARG A 158 4.24 13.12 8.23
N VAL A 159 2.93 12.85 8.30
CA VAL A 159 1.90 13.84 8.64
C VAL A 159 1.66 13.88 10.14
N GLY A 160 1.49 12.72 10.76
CA GLY A 160 1.17 12.59 12.17
C GLY A 160 0.84 11.15 12.54
N ARG A 161 0.23 10.98 13.70
CA ARG A 161 -0.13 9.67 14.26
C ARG A 161 -1.61 9.63 14.56
N ILE A 162 -2.25 8.50 14.26
CA ILE A 162 -3.62 8.19 14.67
C ILE A 162 -3.61 7.02 15.66
N PRO A 163 -4.59 6.94 16.58
CA PRO A 163 -4.82 5.73 17.34
C PRO A 163 -5.26 4.60 16.41
N GLY A 164 -4.90 3.35 16.74
CA GLY A 164 -5.49 2.19 16.10
C GLY A 164 -6.89 1.93 16.63
N ASP A 165 -7.73 1.30 15.80
CA ASP A 165 -9.05 0.86 16.19
C ASP A 165 -8.97 -0.45 17.02
N GLU A 166 -10.06 -0.76 17.73
CA GLU A 166 -10.16 -2.02 18.45
C GLU A 166 -10.05 -3.21 17.48
N GLY A 167 -9.09 -4.09 17.73
CA GLY A 167 -8.81 -5.24 16.86
C GLY A 167 -7.77 -5.00 15.77
N ASP A 168 -7.22 -3.79 15.68
CA ASP A 168 -6.09 -3.50 14.80
C ASP A 168 -4.81 -4.19 15.29
N TYR A 169 -3.91 -4.48 14.34
CA TYR A 169 -2.61 -5.08 14.66
C TYR A 169 -1.73 -4.15 15.50
N TYR A 170 -1.79 -2.84 15.24
CA TYR A 170 -1.07 -1.83 15.99
C TYR A 170 -2.02 -0.96 16.80
N SER A 171 -1.58 -0.54 17.98
CA SER A 171 -2.31 0.41 18.83
C SER A 171 -2.30 1.85 18.29
N ALA A 172 -1.46 2.13 17.31
CA ALA A 172 -1.34 3.41 16.63
C ALA A 172 -0.72 3.23 15.24
N TYR A 173 -0.95 4.19 14.36
CA TYR A 173 -0.34 4.24 13.02
C TYR A 173 0.25 5.62 12.76
N ASP A 174 1.41 5.65 12.11
CA ASP A 174 1.96 6.86 11.51
C ASP A 174 1.46 7.01 10.08
N LEU A 175 0.92 8.18 9.77
CA LEU A 175 0.42 8.54 8.44
C LEU A 175 1.48 9.31 7.67
N PHE A 176 1.67 8.93 6.42
CA PHE A 176 2.58 9.57 5.47
C PHE A 176 1.83 10.08 4.25
N VAL A 177 2.37 11.11 3.62
CA VAL A 177 1.88 11.66 2.37
C VAL A 177 3.03 11.87 1.38
N LEU A 178 2.74 11.69 0.10
CA LEU A 178 3.63 11.98 -1.00
C LEU A 178 2.86 12.76 -2.07
N GLU A 179 3.37 13.93 -2.45
CA GLU A 179 2.79 14.73 -3.53
C GLU A 179 3.00 14.04 -4.89
N LEU A 180 2.00 14.09 -5.75
CA LEU A 180 2.01 13.53 -7.09
C LEU A 180 1.94 14.64 -8.15
N PRO A 181 2.53 14.45 -9.34
CA PRO A 181 3.38 13.32 -9.73
C PRO A 181 4.70 13.29 -8.95
N VAL A 182 5.23 12.07 -8.75
CA VAL A 182 6.53 11.89 -8.08
C VAL A 182 7.61 12.60 -8.88
N SER A 183 8.33 13.53 -8.24
CA SER A 183 9.49 14.19 -8.86
C SER A 183 10.58 13.13 -9.13
N ARG A 184 11.05 13.08 -10.39
CA ARG A 184 12.12 12.18 -10.82
C ARG A 184 13.48 12.76 -10.47
#